data_dd6809573d51282b7984fb488c009366
#
_entry.id   dd6809573d51282b7984fb488c009366
#
_cell.length_a   1.000
_cell.length_b   1.000
_cell.length_c   1.000
_cell.angle_alpha   90.00
_cell.angle_beta   90.00
_cell.angle_gamma   90.00
#
_symmetry.space_group_name_H-M   'P 1'
#
loop_
_entity.id
_entity.type
_entity.pdbx_description
1 polymer ?
#
loop_
_entity_poly.entity_id
_entity_poly.type
_entity_poly.pdbx_seq_one_letter_code
_entity_poly.pdbx_strand_id
1 'polypeptide(L)'
;MRSPKDLQDHATKYLRNHFAQALCVPVSLRLDWPLHPPTAAAAARDIDATKGFIRAWQRWPHQEEVTYVSRNWSRAGLGTNDVPTRVTINGAERIAAAAGLTAAYTRALERAQSIAAIFPDSPDFADTVRRAYTQWKDLSTYDLHCLTPCLTWLRANPDSGEWERAVPVEGVDGKWIGTHRRLLLTLLAPFGITDLGLRRSDTRLRLRYLNHTPALSDIEIPLAHAAELFPDDPPRVLIVENKQTFLALPTLSDASPCLLYTSPSPRD
;
A
#
# COMPACT_ATOMS: atom_id res chain seq x y z
N MET A 1 -17.42 17.08 25.70
CA MET A 1 -16.33 16.57 26.57
C MET A 1 -15.79 15.31 25.93
N ARG A 2 -14.50 15.18 25.77
CA ARG A 2 -13.82 14.01 25.17
C ARG A 2 -13.11 13.21 26.26
N SER A 3 -13.35 11.91 26.28
CA SER A 3 -12.83 10.99 27.29
C SER A 3 -11.47 10.37 26.85
N PRO A 4 -10.73 9.73 27.77
CA PRO A 4 -9.57 8.92 27.42
C PRO A 4 -9.84 7.82 26.39
N LYS A 5 -11.06 7.26 26.36
CA LYS A 5 -11.46 6.27 25.35
C LYS A 5 -11.56 6.92 23.97
N ASP A 6 -12.15 8.12 23.87
CA ASP A 6 -12.20 8.85 22.61
C ASP A 6 -10.80 9.22 22.11
N LEU A 7 -9.84 9.45 23.04
CA LEU A 7 -8.44 9.64 22.69
C LEU A 7 -7.84 8.38 22.05
N GLN A 8 -8.12 7.21 22.61
CA GLN A 8 -7.61 5.94 22.05
C GLN A 8 -8.08 5.75 20.60
N ASP A 9 -9.37 5.98 20.34
CA ASP A 9 -9.94 5.88 18.99
C ASP A 9 -9.30 6.90 18.03
N HIS A 10 -9.12 8.14 18.52
CA HIS A 10 -8.48 9.19 17.75
C HIS A 10 -7.00 8.89 17.47
N ALA A 11 -6.24 8.45 18.47
CA ALA A 11 -4.84 8.05 18.32
C ALA A 11 -4.66 6.86 17.36
N THR A 12 -5.60 5.90 17.39
CA THR A 12 -5.63 4.76 16.46
C THR A 12 -5.78 5.25 15.02
N LYS A 13 -6.74 6.14 14.75
CA LYS A 13 -6.94 6.71 13.41
C LYS A 13 -5.75 7.57 12.99
N TYR A 14 -5.23 8.37 13.89
CA TYR A 14 -4.07 9.21 13.64
C TYR A 14 -2.84 8.38 13.24
N LEU A 15 -2.50 7.37 14.05
CA LEU A 15 -1.33 6.52 13.79
C LEU A 15 -1.49 5.75 12.47
N ARG A 16 -2.67 5.21 12.16
CA ARG A 16 -2.92 4.52 10.88
C ARG A 16 -2.63 5.41 9.68
N ASN A 17 -3.03 6.69 9.76
CA ASN A 17 -2.82 7.63 8.67
C ASN A 17 -1.35 8.10 8.55
N HIS A 18 -0.58 8.03 9.63
CA HIS A 18 0.79 8.52 9.71
C HIS A 18 1.81 7.40 9.95
N PHE A 19 1.45 6.15 9.69
CA PHE A 19 2.26 5.01 10.07
C PHE A 19 3.64 5.00 9.39
N ALA A 20 3.70 5.29 8.09
CA ALA A 20 4.98 5.42 7.38
C ALA A 20 5.84 6.56 7.95
N GLN A 21 5.24 7.71 8.29
CA GLN A 21 5.93 8.81 8.96
C GLN A 21 6.43 8.41 10.34
N ALA A 22 5.63 7.64 11.09
CA ALA A 22 6.01 7.09 12.40
C ALA A 22 7.26 6.20 12.32
N LEU A 23 7.44 5.46 11.23
CA LEU A 23 8.62 4.64 11.00
C LEU A 23 9.85 5.47 10.55
N CYS A 24 9.64 6.54 9.78
CA CYS A 24 10.72 7.37 9.25
C CYS A 24 11.30 8.34 10.29
N VAL A 25 10.44 9.03 11.01
CA VAL A 25 10.81 10.11 11.93
C VAL A 25 10.00 9.99 13.25
N PRO A 26 10.22 8.91 14.00
CA PRO A 26 9.38 8.57 15.16
C PRO A 26 9.32 9.66 16.21
N VAL A 27 10.41 10.38 16.42
CA VAL A 27 10.52 11.44 17.47
C VAL A 27 9.73 12.69 17.09
N SER A 28 9.59 12.99 15.79
CA SER A 28 8.91 14.20 15.31
C SER A 28 7.39 14.06 15.25
N LEU A 29 6.87 12.85 15.42
CA LEU A 29 5.42 12.65 15.37
C LEU A 29 4.77 13.23 16.63
N ARG A 30 3.76 14.07 16.43
CA ARG A 30 3.06 14.74 17.51
C ARG A 30 1.56 14.68 17.29
N LEU A 31 0.85 14.16 18.28
CA LEU A 31 -0.61 14.20 18.36
C LEU A 31 -1.02 15.30 19.32
N ASP A 32 -1.77 16.27 18.84
CA ASP A 32 -2.30 17.39 19.61
C ASP A 32 -3.84 17.39 19.51
N TRP A 33 -4.52 17.22 20.65
CA TRP A 33 -5.96 16.97 20.64
C TRP A 33 -6.70 17.77 21.72
N PRO A 34 -7.61 18.68 21.35
CA PRO A 34 -8.40 19.45 22.29
C PRO A 34 -9.48 18.57 22.93
N LEU A 35 -9.70 18.71 24.23
CA LEU A 35 -10.63 17.89 25.02
C LEU A 35 -12.05 18.48 25.11
N HIS A 36 -12.24 19.72 24.65
CA HIS A 36 -13.53 20.40 24.69
C HIS A 36 -14.22 20.37 26.07
N PRO A 37 -13.61 20.93 27.11
CA PRO A 37 -14.21 20.98 28.44
C PRO A 37 -15.53 21.76 28.41
N PRO A 38 -16.44 21.51 29.37
CA PRO A 38 -17.71 22.18 29.44
C PRO A 38 -17.54 23.68 29.75
N THR A 39 -18.45 24.49 29.29
CA THR A 39 -18.60 25.87 29.78
C THR A 39 -19.18 25.88 31.20
N ALA A 40 -19.08 27.01 31.91
CA ALA A 40 -19.65 27.13 33.25
C ALA A 40 -21.16 26.79 33.29
N ALA A 41 -21.91 27.23 32.30
CA ALA A 41 -23.34 26.92 32.19
C ALA A 41 -23.61 25.43 31.92
N ALA A 42 -22.79 24.77 31.08
CA ALA A 42 -22.91 23.34 30.85
C ALA A 42 -22.50 22.52 32.08
N ALA A 43 -21.45 22.94 32.80
CA ALA A 43 -21.00 22.32 34.02
C ALA A 43 -22.06 22.39 35.14
N ALA A 44 -22.78 23.50 35.24
CA ALA A 44 -23.89 23.66 36.20
C ALA A 44 -25.09 22.76 35.87
N ARG A 45 -25.34 22.45 34.58
CA ARG A 45 -26.46 21.58 34.18
C ARG A 45 -26.21 20.11 34.49
N ASP A 46 -24.94 19.69 34.43
CA ASP A 46 -24.54 18.29 34.66
C ASP A 46 -23.21 18.25 35.43
N ILE A 47 -23.34 18.36 36.75
CA ILE A 47 -22.24 18.38 37.70
C ILE A 47 -21.52 17.03 37.72
N ASP A 48 -22.26 15.94 37.67
CA ASP A 48 -21.69 14.59 37.78
C ASP A 48 -20.91 14.21 36.53
N ALA A 49 -21.42 14.48 35.32
CA ALA A 49 -20.66 14.31 34.09
C ALA A 49 -19.40 15.18 34.05
N THR A 50 -19.47 16.44 34.56
CA THR A 50 -18.32 17.33 34.64
C THR A 50 -17.26 16.79 35.57
N LYS A 51 -17.64 16.35 36.80
CA LYS A 51 -16.71 15.71 37.74
C LYS A 51 -16.16 14.40 37.18
N GLY A 52 -16.98 13.61 36.55
CA GLY A 52 -16.57 12.37 35.87
C GLY A 52 -15.50 12.62 34.80
N PHE A 53 -15.70 13.63 33.94
CA PHE A 53 -14.73 14.07 32.95
C PHE A 53 -13.39 14.47 33.54
N ILE A 54 -13.39 15.34 34.58
CA ILE A 54 -12.17 15.78 35.23
C ILE A 54 -11.43 14.57 35.85
N ARG A 55 -12.16 13.73 36.62
CA ARG A 55 -11.58 12.53 37.24
C ARG A 55 -11.02 11.54 36.25
N ALA A 56 -11.65 11.38 35.08
CA ALA A 56 -11.17 10.47 34.04
C ALA A 56 -9.78 10.89 33.55
N TRP A 57 -9.56 12.18 33.36
CA TRP A 57 -8.25 12.71 32.93
C TRP A 57 -7.23 12.78 34.06
N GLN A 58 -7.65 13.04 35.32
CA GLN A 58 -6.76 12.93 36.48
C GLN A 58 -6.22 11.51 36.71
N ARG A 59 -6.94 10.50 36.22
CA ARG A 59 -6.48 9.09 36.22
C ARG A 59 -5.66 8.69 35.00
N TRP A 60 -5.49 9.59 34.05
CA TRP A 60 -4.62 9.33 32.89
C TRP A 60 -3.18 9.12 33.39
N PRO A 61 -2.51 8.00 32.97
CA PRO A 61 -1.21 7.65 33.58
C PRO A 61 -0.08 8.62 33.24
N HIS A 62 -0.24 9.41 32.17
CA HIS A 62 0.76 10.37 31.69
C HIS A 62 0.25 11.79 31.84
N GLN A 63 0.29 12.29 33.07
CA GLN A 63 -0.23 13.62 33.42
C GLN A 63 0.52 14.76 32.72
N GLU A 64 1.78 14.56 32.40
CA GLU A 64 2.63 15.48 31.64
C GLU A 64 2.11 15.75 30.21
N GLU A 65 1.30 14.84 29.68
CA GLU A 65 0.66 14.97 28.35
C GLU A 65 -0.61 15.82 28.40
N VAL A 66 -1.18 16.05 29.60
CA VAL A 66 -2.47 16.74 29.77
C VAL A 66 -2.27 18.17 30.19
N THR A 67 -2.82 19.09 29.43
CA THR A 67 -2.83 20.52 29.82
C THR A 67 -4.11 20.83 30.60
N TYR A 68 -3.94 21.34 31.81
CA TYR A 68 -5.02 21.79 32.68
C TYR A 68 -5.08 23.31 32.71
N VAL A 69 -6.30 23.85 32.89
CA VAL A 69 -6.55 25.29 33.12
C VAL A 69 -7.44 25.42 34.35
N SER A 70 -7.00 26.21 35.32
CA SER A 70 -7.80 26.50 36.49
C SER A 70 -9.03 27.33 36.12
N ARG A 71 -10.21 26.85 36.47
CA ARG A 71 -11.48 27.52 36.22
C ARG A 71 -12.30 27.66 37.52
N ASN A 72 -12.72 28.86 37.78
CA ASN A 72 -13.63 29.12 38.88
C ASN A 72 -15.10 28.99 38.42
N TRP A 73 -15.76 27.97 38.95
CA TRP A 73 -17.16 27.67 38.70
C TRP A 73 -18.01 27.80 39.97
N SER A 74 -17.68 28.74 40.86
CA SER A 74 -18.38 28.97 42.15
C SER A 74 -19.86 29.22 41.94
N ARG A 75 -20.28 29.90 40.85
CA ARG A 75 -21.70 30.10 40.52
C ARG A 75 -22.43 28.81 40.12
N ALA A 76 -21.69 27.77 39.73
CA ALA A 76 -22.24 26.45 39.45
C ALA A 76 -22.12 25.48 40.64
N GLY A 77 -21.71 25.96 41.81
CA GLY A 77 -21.53 25.13 43.03
C GLY A 77 -20.30 24.20 42.97
N LEU A 78 -19.43 24.39 42.00
CA LEU A 78 -18.26 23.51 41.76
C LEU A 78 -16.94 24.09 42.31
N GLY A 79 -16.92 25.37 42.71
CA GLY A 79 -15.68 26.03 43.15
C GLY A 79 -14.63 26.17 42.06
N THR A 80 -13.35 26.17 42.46
CA THR A 80 -12.21 26.22 41.53
C THR A 80 -11.74 24.80 41.23
N ASN A 81 -11.58 24.50 39.96
CA ASN A 81 -11.13 23.18 39.47
C ASN A 81 -10.07 23.34 38.37
N ASP A 82 -9.09 22.45 38.36
CA ASP A 82 -8.17 22.30 37.27
C ASP A 82 -8.82 21.39 36.21
N VAL A 83 -9.18 22.03 35.09
CA VAL A 83 -9.99 21.43 34.06
C VAL A 83 -9.08 21.01 32.89
N PRO A 84 -9.10 19.74 32.48
CA PRO A 84 -8.30 19.28 31.35
C PRO A 84 -8.82 19.89 30.04
N THR A 85 -7.93 20.48 29.25
CA THR A 85 -8.28 21.23 28.06
C THR A 85 -7.70 20.60 26.78
N ARG A 86 -6.56 19.94 26.90
CA ARG A 86 -5.80 19.43 25.76
C ARG A 86 -4.94 18.25 26.18
N VAL A 87 -4.72 17.30 25.24
CA VAL A 87 -3.69 16.28 25.34
C VAL A 87 -2.69 16.47 24.22
N THR A 88 -1.40 16.42 24.55
CA THR A 88 -0.30 16.47 23.59
C THR A 88 0.60 15.26 23.82
N ILE A 89 0.65 14.35 22.83
CA ILE A 89 1.48 13.15 22.88
C ILE A 89 2.59 13.30 21.83
N ASN A 90 3.83 13.18 22.28
CA ASN A 90 5.01 13.28 21.41
C ASN A 90 5.65 11.90 21.24
N GLY A 91 6.08 11.61 20.00
CA GLY A 91 6.74 10.37 19.62
C GLY A 91 5.78 9.24 19.22
N ALA A 92 6.18 8.51 18.20
CA ALA A 92 5.37 7.44 17.61
C ALA A 92 5.07 6.30 18.59
N GLU A 93 6.04 5.92 19.43
CA GLU A 93 5.86 4.87 20.45
C GLU A 93 4.78 5.25 21.46
N ARG A 94 4.82 6.50 21.94
CA ARG A 94 3.82 6.98 22.88
C ARG A 94 2.43 7.06 22.26
N ILE A 95 2.35 7.51 21.00
CA ILE A 95 1.08 7.55 20.27
C ILE A 95 0.58 6.11 20.02
N ALA A 96 1.46 5.17 19.71
CA ALA A 96 1.12 3.76 19.56
C ALA A 96 0.59 3.14 20.87
N ALA A 97 1.20 3.51 22.01
CA ALA A 97 0.73 3.08 23.33
C ALA A 97 -0.67 3.65 23.64
N ALA A 98 -0.89 4.95 23.40
CA ALA A 98 -2.19 5.59 23.59
C ALA A 98 -3.27 5.00 22.66
N ALA A 99 -2.88 4.55 21.45
CA ALA A 99 -3.73 3.88 20.51
C ALA A 99 -4.01 2.40 20.83
N GLY A 100 -3.30 1.79 21.76
CA GLY A 100 -3.34 0.33 22.00
C GLY A 100 -2.69 -0.48 20.88
N LEU A 101 -1.79 0.11 20.09
CA LEU A 101 -1.16 -0.48 18.91
C LEU A 101 0.35 -0.72 19.09
N THR A 102 0.87 -0.73 20.31
CA THR A 102 2.31 -0.91 20.61
C THR A 102 2.87 -2.15 19.91
N ALA A 103 2.24 -3.31 20.08
CA ALA A 103 2.72 -4.55 19.48
C ALA A 103 2.71 -4.52 17.93
N ALA A 104 1.74 -3.85 17.32
CA ALA A 104 1.68 -3.69 15.87
C ALA A 104 2.79 -2.77 15.37
N TYR A 105 3.05 -1.68 16.08
CA TYR A 105 4.12 -0.74 15.78
C TYR A 105 5.52 -1.38 15.90
N THR A 106 5.77 -2.10 17.01
CA THR A 106 7.03 -2.83 17.23
C THR A 106 7.29 -3.85 16.13
N ARG A 107 6.30 -4.69 15.79
CA ARG A 107 6.43 -5.65 14.67
C ARG A 107 6.73 -4.97 13.33
N ALA A 108 6.14 -3.81 13.07
CA ALA A 108 6.42 -3.08 11.85
C ALA A 108 7.86 -2.50 11.81
N LEU A 109 8.36 -2.03 12.95
CA LEU A 109 9.75 -1.59 13.10
C LEU A 109 10.73 -2.74 12.87
N GLU A 110 10.52 -3.88 13.51
CA GLU A 110 11.35 -5.10 13.36
C GLU A 110 11.36 -5.57 11.90
N ARG A 111 10.20 -5.59 11.25
CA ARG A 111 10.10 -5.96 9.83
C ARG A 111 10.82 -4.96 8.92
N ALA A 112 10.66 -3.66 9.16
CA ALA A 112 11.38 -2.63 8.41
C ALA A 112 12.91 -2.77 8.58
N GLN A 113 13.37 -3.05 9.78
CA GLN A 113 14.78 -3.31 10.07
C GLN A 113 15.29 -4.56 9.36
N SER A 114 14.51 -5.65 9.37
CA SER A 114 14.85 -6.90 8.69
C SER A 114 14.98 -6.70 7.17
N ILE A 115 14.06 -5.94 6.54
CA ILE A 115 14.18 -5.61 5.11
C ILE A 115 15.37 -4.68 4.86
N ALA A 116 15.57 -3.67 5.69
CA ALA A 116 16.68 -2.73 5.54
C ALA A 116 18.06 -3.42 5.68
N ALA A 117 18.13 -4.49 6.48
CA ALA A 117 19.35 -5.29 6.67
C ALA A 117 19.78 -6.06 5.40
N ILE A 118 18.99 -6.12 4.34
CA ILE A 118 19.37 -6.68 3.04
C ILE A 118 20.54 -5.89 2.44
N PHE A 119 20.54 -4.56 2.62
CA PHE A 119 21.58 -3.66 2.14
C PHE A 119 21.99 -2.68 3.27
N PRO A 120 22.74 -3.17 4.27
CA PRO A 120 23.03 -2.44 5.51
C PRO A 120 23.79 -1.14 5.29
N ASP A 121 24.62 -1.07 4.24
CA ASP A 121 25.45 0.08 3.93
C ASP A 121 24.72 1.18 3.12
N SER A 122 23.40 1.03 2.93
CA SER A 122 22.60 1.98 2.16
C SER A 122 21.53 2.65 3.04
N PRO A 123 21.80 3.84 3.59
CA PRO A 123 20.81 4.60 4.36
C PRO A 123 19.59 4.98 3.52
N ASP A 124 19.78 5.29 2.24
CA ASP A 124 18.68 5.63 1.31
C ASP A 124 17.73 4.44 1.08
N PHE A 125 18.29 3.22 1.06
CA PHE A 125 17.48 2.00 1.00
C PHE A 125 16.65 1.83 2.28
N ALA A 126 17.27 1.99 3.45
CA ALA A 126 16.58 1.88 4.73
C ALA A 126 15.45 2.91 4.86
N ASP A 127 15.65 4.13 4.40
CA ASP A 127 14.62 5.17 4.37
C ASP A 127 13.50 4.83 3.37
N THR A 128 13.86 4.28 2.22
CA THR A 128 12.89 3.83 1.21
C THR A 128 12.04 2.68 1.76
N VAL A 129 12.62 1.73 2.47
CA VAL A 129 11.89 0.65 3.15
C VAL A 129 10.83 1.22 4.09
N ARG A 130 11.18 2.19 4.95
CA ARG A 130 10.23 2.81 5.89
C ARG A 130 9.08 3.52 5.16
N ARG A 131 9.40 4.29 4.11
CA ARG A 131 8.39 5.00 3.29
C ARG A 131 7.47 4.04 2.53
N ALA A 132 7.99 2.90 2.09
CA ALA A 132 7.24 1.88 1.37
C ALA A 132 6.32 1.01 2.26
N TYR A 133 6.12 1.36 3.55
CA TYR A 133 5.35 0.60 4.53
C TYR A 133 4.04 0.02 3.97
N THR A 134 3.25 0.81 3.26
CA THR A 134 1.96 0.39 2.71
C THR A 134 2.07 -0.72 1.66
N GLN A 135 3.23 -0.89 1.03
CA GLN A 135 3.46 -1.90 0.00
C GLN A 135 3.89 -3.25 0.60
N TRP A 136 4.58 -3.25 1.74
CA TRP A 136 5.12 -4.48 2.34
C TRP A 136 4.45 -4.89 3.66
N LYS A 137 3.61 -4.06 4.27
CA LYS A 137 3.00 -4.32 5.58
C LYS A 137 2.20 -5.63 5.65
N ASP A 138 1.55 -5.99 4.55
CA ASP A 138 0.67 -7.16 4.44
C ASP A 138 1.35 -8.36 3.75
N LEU A 139 2.66 -8.29 3.46
CA LEU A 139 3.41 -9.42 2.91
C LEU A 139 3.37 -10.63 3.85
N SER A 140 3.17 -11.80 3.28
CA SER A 140 3.28 -13.05 4.00
C SER A 140 4.74 -13.34 4.41
N THR A 141 4.94 -14.29 5.32
CA THR A 141 6.29 -14.76 5.66
C THR A 141 7.01 -15.34 4.45
N TYR A 142 6.26 -16.02 3.57
CA TYR A 142 6.79 -16.54 2.31
C TYR A 142 7.28 -15.42 1.39
N ASP A 143 6.47 -14.37 1.19
CA ASP A 143 6.86 -13.25 0.34
C ASP A 143 8.10 -12.53 0.88
N LEU A 144 8.20 -12.36 2.19
CA LEU A 144 9.40 -11.78 2.83
C LEU A 144 10.64 -12.67 2.64
N HIS A 145 10.47 -14.01 2.68
CA HIS A 145 11.55 -14.94 2.41
C HIS A 145 12.04 -14.82 0.96
N CYS A 146 11.14 -14.71 0.00
CA CYS A 146 11.47 -14.52 -1.42
C CYS A 146 12.06 -13.13 -1.71
N LEU A 147 11.64 -12.10 -0.96
CA LEU A 147 12.02 -10.71 -1.22
C LEU A 147 13.54 -10.48 -1.12
N THR A 148 14.17 -11.01 -0.09
CA THR A 148 15.61 -10.82 0.17
C THR A 148 16.49 -11.32 -0.98
N PRO A 149 16.43 -12.60 -1.37
CA PRO A 149 17.27 -13.11 -2.45
C PRO A 149 16.89 -12.49 -3.81
N CYS A 150 15.59 -12.17 -4.02
CA CYS A 150 15.14 -11.52 -5.25
C CYS A 150 15.73 -10.11 -5.40
N LEU A 151 15.68 -9.27 -4.36
CA LEU A 151 16.29 -7.93 -4.38
C LEU A 151 17.80 -8.00 -4.58
N THR A 152 18.46 -8.94 -3.92
CA THR A 152 19.92 -9.15 -4.04
C THR A 152 20.30 -9.52 -5.48
N TRP A 153 19.56 -10.46 -6.07
CA TRP A 153 19.82 -10.89 -7.45
C TRP A 153 19.53 -9.77 -8.46
N LEU A 154 18.38 -9.09 -8.36
CA LEU A 154 18.01 -8.00 -9.26
C LEU A 154 19.00 -6.83 -9.20
N ARG A 155 19.49 -6.48 -7.99
CA ARG A 155 20.52 -5.45 -7.84
C ARG A 155 21.84 -5.84 -8.49
N ALA A 156 22.23 -7.12 -8.41
CA ALA A 156 23.44 -7.62 -9.02
C ALA A 156 23.35 -7.79 -10.55
N ASN A 157 22.10 -7.88 -11.08
CA ASN A 157 21.84 -8.14 -12.49
C ASN A 157 20.77 -7.18 -13.06
N PRO A 158 21.00 -5.85 -13.05
CA PRO A 158 20.00 -4.86 -13.39
C PRO A 158 19.52 -4.93 -14.85
N ASP A 159 20.38 -5.42 -15.76
CA ASP A 159 20.13 -5.55 -17.19
C ASP A 159 20.29 -7.01 -17.67
N SER A 160 19.81 -7.98 -16.89
CA SER A 160 20.02 -9.41 -17.16
C SER A 160 19.45 -9.87 -18.49
N GLY A 161 18.37 -9.28 -18.95
CA GLY A 161 17.61 -9.75 -20.13
C GLY A 161 17.00 -11.14 -19.94
N GLU A 162 16.98 -11.68 -18.73
CA GLU A 162 16.38 -12.97 -18.41
C GLU A 162 14.85 -12.90 -18.41
N TRP A 163 14.22 -14.03 -18.68
CA TRP A 163 12.78 -14.13 -18.51
C TRP A 163 12.40 -14.08 -17.04
N GLU A 164 11.28 -13.46 -16.70
CA GLU A 164 10.78 -13.41 -15.30
C GLU A 164 10.71 -14.79 -14.64
N ARG A 165 10.44 -15.86 -15.42
CA ARG A 165 10.39 -17.24 -14.93
C ARG A 165 11.77 -17.90 -14.78
N ALA A 166 12.81 -17.31 -15.34
CA ALA A 166 14.17 -17.82 -15.30
C ALA A 166 15.03 -17.15 -14.20
N VAL A 167 14.44 -16.26 -13.43
CA VAL A 167 15.11 -15.65 -12.26
C VAL A 167 15.50 -16.77 -11.29
N PRO A 168 16.81 -16.99 -11.00
CA PRO A 168 17.28 -18.15 -10.25
C PRO A 168 17.15 -17.97 -8.74
N VAL A 169 15.92 -17.67 -8.30
CA VAL A 169 15.57 -17.48 -6.88
C VAL A 169 14.44 -18.43 -6.54
N GLU A 170 14.68 -19.29 -5.56
CA GLU A 170 13.69 -20.28 -5.11
C GLU A 170 12.41 -19.56 -4.64
N GLY A 171 11.26 -20.08 -5.10
CA GLY A 171 9.94 -19.53 -4.77
C GLY A 171 9.54 -18.27 -5.55
N VAL A 172 10.42 -17.74 -6.40
CA VAL A 172 10.16 -16.57 -7.24
C VAL A 172 9.88 -17.02 -8.66
N ASP A 173 8.67 -16.74 -9.15
CA ASP A 173 8.25 -16.96 -10.52
C ASP A 173 7.73 -15.67 -11.17
N GLY A 174 7.34 -15.73 -12.44
CA GLY A 174 6.82 -14.57 -13.15
C GLY A 174 5.54 -14.01 -12.54
N LYS A 175 4.69 -14.84 -11.91
CA LYS A 175 3.48 -14.39 -11.21
C LYS A 175 3.85 -13.63 -9.93
N TRP A 176 4.79 -14.16 -9.16
CA TRP A 176 5.29 -13.52 -7.94
C TRP A 176 5.94 -12.16 -8.26
N ILE A 177 6.83 -12.12 -9.29
CA ILE A 177 7.47 -10.88 -9.76
C ILE A 177 6.41 -9.87 -10.20
N GLY A 178 5.44 -10.30 -11.01
CA GLY A 178 4.36 -9.44 -11.49
C GLY A 178 3.56 -8.81 -10.34
N THR A 179 3.22 -9.62 -9.33
CA THR A 179 2.49 -9.17 -8.13
C THR A 179 3.31 -8.16 -7.30
N HIS A 180 4.60 -8.38 -7.15
CA HIS A 180 5.47 -7.57 -6.31
C HIS A 180 6.31 -6.53 -7.07
N ARG A 181 6.11 -6.41 -8.41
CA ARG A 181 6.92 -5.54 -9.28
C ARG A 181 7.03 -4.11 -8.77
N ARG A 182 5.92 -3.53 -8.32
CA ARG A 182 5.91 -2.17 -7.79
C ARG A 182 6.78 -2.04 -6.54
N LEU A 183 6.72 -3.00 -5.64
CA LEU A 183 7.55 -3.02 -4.43
C LEU A 183 9.02 -3.18 -4.79
N LEU A 184 9.35 -4.13 -5.68
CA LEU A 184 10.72 -4.36 -6.13
C LEU A 184 11.33 -3.09 -6.72
N LEU A 185 10.63 -2.42 -7.66
CA LEU A 185 11.09 -1.16 -8.25
C LEU A 185 11.23 -0.04 -7.22
N THR A 186 10.27 0.06 -6.28
CA THR A 186 10.37 1.06 -5.20
C THR A 186 11.61 0.84 -4.35
N LEU A 187 11.90 -0.41 -3.97
CA LEU A 187 13.05 -0.74 -3.12
C LEU A 187 14.39 -0.68 -3.87
N LEU A 188 14.40 -0.87 -5.17
CA LEU A 188 15.61 -0.80 -6.00
C LEU A 188 15.91 0.62 -6.52
N ALA A 189 14.95 1.54 -6.44
CA ALA A 189 15.12 2.93 -6.89
C ALA A 189 16.34 3.67 -6.29
N PRO A 190 16.73 3.49 -4.99
CA PRO A 190 17.93 4.09 -4.43
C PRO A 190 19.24 3.69 -5.13
N PHE A 191 19.22 2.57 -5.85
CA PHE A 191 20.37 2.06 -6.61
C PHE A 191 20.32 2.46 -8.10
N GLY A 192 19.41 3.39 -8.48
CA GLY A 192 19.25 3.84 -9.86
C GLY A 192 18.47 2.87 -10.77
N ILE A 193 17.94 1.79 -10.22
CA ILE A 193 17.20 0.77 -10.97
C ILE A 193 15.74 1.21 -11.11
N THR A 194 15.34 1.56 -12.33
CA THR A 194 13.99 2.03 -12.68
C THR A 194 13.18 1.00 -13.47
N ASP A 195 13.85 -0.02 -14.00
CA ASP A 195 13.25 -1.23 -14.59
C ASP A 195 13.98 -2.46 -14.03
N LEU A 196 13.30 -3.61 -13.98
CA LEU A 196 13.91 -4.83 -13.44
C LEU A 196 14.89 -5.50 -14.41
N GLY A 197 15.02 -5.01 -15.64
CA GLY A 197 15.88 -5.58 -16.68
C GLY A 197 15.46 -6.99 -17.12
N LEU A 198 14.22 -7.39 -16.87
CA LEU A 198 13.68 -8.71 -17.17
C LEU A 198 12.82 -8.68 -18.44
N ARG A 199 12.93 -9.73 -19.25
CA ARG A 199 12.03 -9.95 -20.38
C ARG A 199 10.63 -10.30 -19.88
N ARG A 200 9.66 -9.65 -20.48
CA ARG A 200 8.23 -9.99 -20.32
C ARG A 200 7.78 -10.81 -21.51
N SER A 201 6.73 -11.60 -21.31
CA SER A 201 6.03 -12.20 -22.44
C SER A 201 5.53 -11.10 -23.37
N ASP A 202 5.88 -11.19 -24.66
CA ASP A 202 5.34 -10.29 -25.64
C ASP A 202 3.82 -10.40 -25.66
N THR A 203 3.16 -9.26 -25.86
CA THR A 203 1.73 -9.28 -26.15
C THR A 203 1.51 -10.10 -27.40
N ARG A 204 0.69 -11.14 -27.30
CA ARG A 204 0.38 -12.02 -28.42
C ARG A 204 -1.01 -11.71 -28.94
N LEU A 205 -1.14 -11.77 -30.26
CA LEU A 205 -2.41 -11.66 -30.96
C LEU A 205 -2.82 -13.03 -31.47
N ARG A 206 -4.08 -13.38 -31.26
CA ARG A 206 -4.69 -14.54 -31.87
C ARG A 206 -5.45 -14.09 -33.11
N LEU A 207 -5.15 -14.72 -34.25
CA LEU A 207 -5.62 -14.35 -35.55
C LEU A 207 -6.34 -15.50 -36.20
N ARG A 208 -7.40 -15.22 -36.96
CA ARG A 208 -8.10 -16.16 -37.80
C ARG A 208 -8.55 -15.47 -39.08
N TYR A 209 -8.37 -16.13 -40.21
CA TYR A 209 -8.97 -15.69 -41.47
C TYR A 209 -10.44 -16.10 -41.51
N LEU A 210 -11.32 -15.21 -41.90
CA LEU A 210 -12.76 -15.47 -41.99
C LEU A 210 -13.25 -15.76 -43.41
N ASN A 211 -12.47 -15.44 -44.43
CA ASN A 211 -12.85 -15.60 -45.86
C ASN A 211 -12.32 -16.87 -46.49
N HIS A 212 -11.33 -17.51 -45.92
CA HIS A 212 -10.76 -18.76 -46.40
C HIS A 212 -10.19 -19.56 -45.25
N THR A 213 -9.95 -20.84 -45.49
CA THR A 213 -9.36 -21.73 -44.47
C THR A 213 -7.92 -22.05 -44.88
N PRO A 214 -6.94 -21.25 -44.49
CA PRO A 214 -5.55 -21.59 -44.73
C PRO A 214 -5.14 -22.83 -43.94
N ALA A 215 -4.00 -23.42 -44.22
CA ALA A 215 -3.47 -24.59 -43.52
C ALA A 215 -3.34 -24.33 -41.99
N LEU A 216 -3.13 -23.06 -41.58
CA LEU A 216 -3.12 -22.58 -40.22
C LEU A 216 -4.22 -21.54 -40.04
N SER A 217 -5.41 -21.99 -39.71
CA SER A 217 -6.60 -21.13 -39.63
C SER A 217 -6.71 -20.32 -38.31
N ASP A 218 -6.03 -20.74 -37.26
CA ASP A 218 -6.04 -20.13 -35.91
C ASP A 218 -4.60 -20.09 -35.42
N ILE A 219 -4.00 -18.92 -35.45
CA ILE A 219 -2.59 -18.70 -35.08
C ILE A 219 -2.44 -17.66 -34.00
N GLU A 220 -1.43 -17.82 -33.19
CA GLU A 220 -1.07 -16.85 -32.15
C GLU A 220 0.36 -16.35 -32.38
N ILE A 221 0.51 -15.05 -32.60
CA ILE A 221 1.78 -14.40 -32.94
C ILE A 221 2.11 -13.28 -31.99
N PRO A 222 3.39 -12.93 -31.80
CA PRO A 222 3.75 -11.70 -31.10
C PRO A 222 3.18 -10.48 -31.83
N LEU A 223 2.71 -9.49 -31.07
CA LEU A 223 2.15 -8.25 -31.62
C LEU A 223 3.16 -7.54 -32.55
N ALA A 224 4.44 -7.57 -32.21
CA ALA A 224 5.50 -6.97 -33.01
C ALA A 224 5.58 -7.53 -34.44
N HIS A 225 5.17 -8.79 -34.65
CA HIS A 225 5.18 -9.45 -35.98
C HIS A 225 3.84 -9.33 -36.72
N ALA A 226 2.82 -8.72 -36.10
CA ALA A 226 1.50 -8.61 -36.74
C ALA A 226 1.56 -7.81 -38.05
N ALA A 227 2.36 -6.74 -38.10
CA ALA A 227 2.55 -5.91 -39.28
C ALA A 227 3.23 -6.66 -40.45
N GLU A 228 4.06 -7.66 -40.16
CA GLU A 228 4.74 -8.47 -41.16
C GLU A 228 3.77 -9.42 -41.88
N LEU A 229 2.73 -9.88 -41.17
CA LEU A 229 1.70 -10.77 -41.75
C LEU A 229 0.69 -10.02 -42.62
N PHE A 230 0.57 -8.71 -42.46
CA PHE A 230 -0.35 -7.84 -43.16
C PHE A 230 0.41 -6.68 -43.80
N PRO A 231 1.29 -6.95 -44.79
CA PRO A 231 2.09 -5.90 -45.44
C PRO A 231 1.23 -4.89 -46.22
N ASP A 232 0.09 -5.34 -46.74
CA ASP A 232 -0.89 -4.51 -47.41
C ASP A 232 -2.06 -4.26 -46.44
N ASP A 233 -2.59 -3.06 -46.44
CA ASP A 233 -3.67 -2.62 -45.57
C ASP A 233 -4.86 -3.61 -45.64
N PRO A 234 -5.13 -4.39 -44.60
CA PRO A 234 -6.18 -5.40 -44.68
C PRO A 234 -7.53 -4.69 -44.85
N PRO A 235 -8.35 -5.05 -45.85
CA PRO A 235 -9.56 -4.28 -46.17
C PRO A 235 -10.59 -4.25 -45.07
N ARG A 236 -10.54 -5.20 -44.14
CA ARG A 236 -11.40 -5.21 -42.92
C ARG A 236 -10.76 -6.04 -41.83
N VAL A 237 -10.81 -5.52 -40.61
CA VAL A 237 -10.38 -6.21 -39.37
C VAL A 237 -11.53 -6.21 -38.39
N LEU A 238 -11.91 -7.39 -37.90
CA LEU A 238 -12.90 -7.54 -36.85
C LEU A 238 -12.17 -7.89 -35.54
N ILE A 239 -12.27 -7.00 -34.55
CA ILE A 239 -11.66 -7.18 -33.23
C ILE A 239 -12.70 -7.74 -32.26
N VAL A 240 -12.39 -8.85 -31.60
CA VAL A 240 -13.28 -9.53 -30.65
C VAL A 240 -12.54 -9.74 -29.33
N GLU A 241 -13.15 -9.32 -28.24
CA GLU A 241 -12.56 -9.43 -26.89
C GLU A 241 -12.71 -10.84 -26.31
N ASN A 242 -13.80 -11.53 -26.59
CA ASN A 242 -14.11 -12.83 -26.00
C ASN A 242 -13.65 -13.99 -26.90
N LYS A 243 -12.83 -14.89 -26.34
CA LYS A 243 -12.29 -16.07 -27.03
C LYS A 243 -13.38 -16.99 -27.61
N GLN A 244 -14.48 -17.22 -26.88
CA GLN A 244 -15.56 -18.10 -27.36
C GLN A 244 -16.28 -17.46 -28.53
N THR A 245 -16.52 -16.16 -28.49
CA THR A 245 -17.09 -15.40 -29.62
C THR A 245 -16.17 -15.48 -30.83
N PHE A 246 -14.85 -15.29 -30.61
CA PHE A 246 -13.84 -15.42 -31.66
C PHE A 246 -13.92 -16.79 -32.36
N LEU A 247 -13.99 -17.88 -31.62
CA LEU A 247 -14.04 -19.24 -32.12
C LEU A 247 -15.37 -19.56 -32.81
N ALA A 248 -16.48 -18.94 -32.37
CA ALA A 248 -17.82 -19.19 -32.88
C ALA A 248 -18.17 -18.41 -34.15
N LEU A 249 -17.34 -17.44 -34.56
CA LEU A 249 -17.60 -16.66 -35.77
C LEU A 249 -17.60 -17.55 -37.03
N PRO A 250 -18.61 -17.44 -37.92
CA PRO A 250 -18.66 -18.21 -39.14
C PRO A 250 -17.64 -17.71 -40.16
N THR A 251 -17.38 -18.52 -41.18
CA THR A 251 -16.66 -18.08 -42.37
C THR A 251 -17.52 -17.08 -43.15
N LEU A 252 -16.94 -15.96 -43.59
CA LEU A 252 -17.63 -14.88 -44.30
C LEU A 252 -17.20 -14.90 -45.77
N SER A 253 -18.12 -15.16 -46.67
CA SER A 253 -17.85 -15.37 -48.12
C SER A 253 -17.46 -14.09 -48.89
N ASP A 254 -17.84 -12.90 -48.39
CA ASP A 254 -17.74 -11.65 -49.16
C ASP A 254 -16.75 -10.62 -48.57
N ALA A 255 -15.93 -11.01 -47.65
CA ALA A 255 -15.02 -10.08 -47.03
C ALA A 255 -13.60 -10.63 -47.04
N SER A 256 -12.63 -9.79 -47.22
CA SER A 256 -11.23 -10.07 -46.89
C SER A 256 -11.01 -9.74 -45.42
N PRO A 257 -11.47 -10.48 -44.42
CA PRO A 257 -11.31 -10.11 -43.07
C PRO A 257 -10.30 -10.99 -42.41
N CYS A 258 -9.36 -10.34 -41.80
CA CYS A 258 -8.59 -10.89 -40.70
C CYS A 258 -9.32 -10.59 -39.42
N LEU A 259 -9.46 -11.58 -38.57
CA LEU A 259 -9.99 -11.39 -37.22
C LEU A 259 -8.85 -11.29 -36.23
N LEU A 260 -8.84 -10.21 -35.50
CA LEU A 260 -7.90 -9.96 -34.42
C LEU A 260 -8.59 -10.21 -33.10
N TYR A 261 -8.03 -11.09 -32.26
CA TYR A 261 -8.37 -11.22 -30.85
C TYR A 261 -7.26 -10.57 -30.01
N THR A 262 -7.59 -9.53 -29.27
CA THR A 262 -6.67 -8.95 -28.33
C THR A 262 -6.71 -9.75 -27.03
N SER A 263 -5.53 -10.16 -26.60
CA SER A 263 -5.11 -10.75 -25.33
C SER A 263 -6.16 -10.91 -24.22
N PRO A 264 -6.09 -11.99 -23.46
CA PRO A 264 -6.95 -12.19 -22.29
C PRO A 264 -6.87 -10.99 -21.36
N SER A 265 -8.05 -10.57 -20.89
CA SER A 265 -8.19 -9.68 -19.75
C SER A 265 -7.30 -10.19 -18.59
N PRO A 266 -6.66 -9.33 -17.80
CA PRO A 266 -5.86 -9.74 -16.65
C PRO A 266 -6.65 -10.48 -15.55
N ARG A 267 -7.81 -11.02 -15.87
CA ARG A 267 -8.74 -11.67 -14.93
C ARG A 267 -8.97 -13.16 -15.18
N ASP A 268 -8.23 -13.79 -16.11
CA ASP A 268 -8.29 -15.25 -16.31
C ASP A 268 -7.03 -15.95 -15.80
#